data_6558f1855c1364064bccd589fcde2b0b
#
_entry.id   6558f1855c1364064bccd589fcde2b0b
#
_cell.length_a   1.000
_cell.length_b   1.000
_cell.length_c   1.000
_cell.angle_alpha   90.00
_cell.angle_beta   90.00
_cell.angle_gamma   90.00
#
_symmetry.space_group_name_H-M   'P 1'
#
loop_
_entity.id
_entity.type
_entity.pdbx_description
1 polymer ?
#
loop_
_entity_poly.entity_id
_entity_poly.type
_entity_poly.pdbx_seq_one_letter_code
_entity_poly.pdbx_strand_id
1 'polypeptide(L)'
;MATSKGVIQGYTGVAAVDTKHQIIVDAQAHGTGSEQELLVPVVKAIQNALDDAQTLITPTSLITADAGYHSEANLKQLAELEVDALIADNGMRQRDSRFADQGKHKQNPHPLHDKSDIKKAKQQAAVYRPNDFQYDPETRTCVCPAGKTLYGNGSHCVINGFAAVKFQGAQQDCIPCKQRDQCLRTPGKTKTRQVSFFQGKADGEPSFTDRMKVRIDSPEGQAKYGRRFATVEPVFGNIRHNKQLNRFTLRGQKKVDAQWKLYCLVHNIEKLAHHGVAQ
;
A
#
# COMPACT_ATOMS: atom_id res chain seq x y z
N MET A 1 4.27 -14.83 10.06
CA MET A 1 3.82 -13.95 8.97
C MET A 1 5.00 -13.57 8.07
N ALA A 2 4.77 -13.40 6.78
CA ALA A 2 5.77 -12.94 5.83
C ALA A 2 5.87 -11.40 5.89
N THR A 3 7.08 -10.89 5.87
CA THR A 3 7.37 -9.44 5.82
C THR A 3 8.40 -9.16 4.75
N SER A 4 8.60 -7.90 4.39
CA SER A 4 9.65 -7.48 3.45
C SER A 4 11.08 -7.84 3.90
N LYS A 5 11.25 -8.19 5.17
CA LYS A 5 12.53 -8.57 5.79
C LYS A 5 12.67 -10.08 6.05
N GLY A 6 11.67 -10.88 5.67
CA GLY A 6 11.63 -12.32 5.87
C GLY A 6 10.39 -12.80 6.63
N VAL A 7 10.40 -14.07 7.01
CA VAL A 7 9.31 -14.67 7.79
C VAL A 7 9.58 -14.48 9.27
N ILE A 8 8.65 -13.86 9.97
CA ILE A 8 8.69 -13.70 11.43
C ILE A 8 7.51 -14.39 12.08
N GLN A 9 7.70 -14.89 13.30
CA GLN A 9 6.59 -15.29 14.16
C GLN A 9 6.03 -14.04 14.84
N GLY A 10 4.83 -13.62 14.47
CA GLY A 10 4.24 -12.40 15.01
C GLY A 10 2.79 -12.26 14.62
N TYR A 11 2.17 -11.27 15.22
CA TYR A 11 0.79 -10.89 14.96
C TYR A 11 0.70 -9.40 14.68
N THR A 12 -0.23 -9.00 13.84
CA THR A 12 -0.55 -7.60 13.57
C THR A 12 -1.79 -7.22 14.39
N GLY A 13 -1.66 -6.27 15.31
CA GLY A 13 -2.78 -5.66 16.01
C GLY A 13 -3.34 -4.52 15.18
N VAL A 14 -4.62 -4.58 14.88
CA VAL A 14 -5.38 -3.53 14.18
C VAL A 14 -6.36 -2.91 15.15
N ALA A 15 -6.53 -1.58 15.09
CA ALA A 15 -7.52 -0.86 15.86
C ALA A 15 -8.17 0.22 14.99
N ALA A 16 -9.48 0.32 15.05
CA ALA A 16 -10.23 1.45 14.53
C ALA A 16 -10.53 2.42 15.66
N VAL A 17 -10.24 3.70 15.43
CA VAL A 17 -10.24 4.74 16.46
C VAL A 17 -11.14 5.90 16.03
N ASP A 18 -12.03 6.32 16.90
CA ASP A 18 -12.84 7.52 16.77
C ASP A 18 -11.97 8.79 16.86
N THR A 19 -12.25 9.77 16.00
CA THR A 19 -11.45 11.02 15.93
C THR A 19 -11.76 11.99 17.06
N LYS A 20 -12.92 11.91 17.68
CA LYS A 20 -13.36 12.91 18.66
C LYS A 20 -12.76 12.67 20.04
N HIS A 21 -12.85 11.44 20.52
CA HIS A 21 -12.43 11.07 21.88
C HIS A 21 -11.29 10.05 21.89
N GLN A 22 -10.83 9.60 20.73
CA GLN A 22 -9.81 8.56 20.58
C GLN A 22 -10.22 7.23 21.24
N ILE A 23 -11.52 6.93 21.20
CA ILE A 23 -12.06 5.64 21.61
C ILE A 23 -11.78 4.59 20.53
N ILE A 24 -11.33 3.41 20.92
CA ILE A 24 -11.15 2.29 20.03
C ILE A 24 -12.51 1.61 19.84
N VAL A 25 -13.06 1.69 18.64
CA VAL A 25 -14.38 1.13 18.30
C VAL A 25 -14.32 -0.31 17.81
N ASP A 26 -13.17 -0.74 17.27
CA ASP A 26 -12.89 -2.13 16.93
C ASP A 26 -11.41 -2.44 17.13
N ALA A 27 -11.12 -3.67 17.58
CA ALA A 27 -9.77 -4.15 17.84
C ALA A 27 -9.64 -5.63 17.49
N GLN A 28 -8.72 -5.96 16.60
CA GLN A 28 -8.47 -7.32 16.13
C GLN A 28 -6.97 -7.59 16.05
N ALA A 29 -6.53 -8.82 16.36
CA ALA A 29 -5.17 -9.26 16.13
C ALA A 29 -5.14 -10.40 15.11
N HIS A 30 -4.27 -10.29 14.13
CA HIS A 30 -4.19 -11.20 12.99
C HIS A 30 -2.80 -11.82 12.85
N GLY A 31 -2.74 -13.08 12.40
CA GLY A 31 -1.50 -13.81 12.10
C GLY A 31 -0.91 -13.50 10.72
N THR A 32 -1.47 -12.55 9.98
CA THR A 32 -0.99 -12.11 8.66
C THR A 32 -0.23 -10.78 8.76
N GLY A 33 0.76 -10.60 7.89
CA GLY A 33 1.43 -9.31 7.70
C GLY A 33 0.88 -8.51 6.52
N SER A 34 -0.12 -9.03 5.81
CA SER A 34 -0.80 -8.37 4.71
C SER A 34 -1.91 -7.47 5.25
N GLU A 35 -1.61 -6.19 5.45
CA GLU A 35 -2.59 -5.21 5.93
C GLU A 35 -3.76 -5.04 4.94
N GLN A 36 -3.50 -5.24 3.65
CA GLN A 36 -4.52 -5.13 2.61
C GLN A 36 -5.71 -6.08 2.82
N GLU A 37 -5.45 -7.28 3.39
CA GLU A 37 -6.50 -8.27 3.64
C GLU A 37 -7.36 -7.94 4.87
N LEU A 38 -6.94 -6.99 5.70
CA LEU A 38 -7.56 -6.71 6.99
C LEU A 38 -8.58 -5.56 6.96
N LEU A 39 -8.55 -4.70 5.95
CA LEU A 39 -9.37 -3.48 5.93
C LEU A 39 -10.87 -3.79 5.90
N VAL A 40 -11.31 -4.57 4.93
CA VAL A 40 -12.73 -4.85 4.73
C VAL A 40 -13.34 -5.66 5.88
N PRO A 41 -12.68 -6.70 6.42
CA PRO A 41 -13.14 -7.36 7.64
C PRO A 41 -13.32 -6.42 8.83
N VAL A 42 -12.39 -5.49 9.05
CA VAL A 42 -12.48 -4.51 10.14
C VAL A 42 -13.65 -3.54 9.90
N VAL A 43 -13.81 -3.02 8.69
CA VAL A 43 -14.92 -2.13 8.34
C VAL A 43 -16.27 -2.81 8.58
N LYS A 44 -16.43 -4.05 8.15
CA LYS A 44 -17.66 -4.83 8.40
C LYS A 44 -17.90 -5.09 9.88
N ALA A 45 -16.85 -5.36 10.66
CA ALA A 45 -16.98 -5.53 12.10
C ALA A 45 -17.45 -4.24 12.79
N ILE A 46 -16.92 -3.08 12.36
CA ILE A 46 -17.37 -1.78 12.85
C ILE A 46 -18.85 -1.53 12.51
N GLN A 47 -19.26 -1.78 11.26
CA GLN A 47 -20.66 -1.64 10.85
C GLN A 47 -21.58 -2.48 11.71
N ASN A 48 -21.27 -3.77 11.87
CA ASN A 48 -22.08 -4.68 12.70
C ASN A 48 -22.14 -4.22 14.17
N ALA A 49 -21.01 -3.80 14.75
CA ALA A 49 -20.99 -3.34 16.14
C ALA A 49 -21.78 -2.04 16.34
N LEU A 50 -21.79 -1.17 15.37
CA LEU A 50 -22.57 0.08 15.42
C LEU A 50 -24.06 -0.14 15.15
N ASP A 51 -24.41 -1.09 14.29
CA ASP A 51 -25.80 -1.52 14.06
C ASP A 51 -26.39 -2.14 15.32
N ASP A 52 -25.63 -3.05 15.99
CA ASP A 52 -26.02 -3.66 17.27
C ASP A 52 -26.21 -2.61 18.38
N ALA A 53 -25.40 -1.54 18.35
CA ALA A 53 -25.51 -0.44 19.32
C ALA A 53 -26.59 0.60 18.91
N GLN A 54 -27.34 0.39 17.85
CA GLN A 54 -28.27 1.36 17.24
C GLN A 54 -27.61 2.72 16.92
N THR A 55 -26.30 2.69 16.68
CA THR A 55 -25.48 3.85 16.35
C THR A 55 -25.20 3.81 14.86
N LEU A 56 -25.83 4.66 14.10
CA LEU A 56 -25.64 4.70 12.65
C LEU A 56 -24.22 5.19 12.29
N ILE A 57 -23.51 4.41 11.45
CA ILE A 57 -22.49 5.03 10.59
C ILE A 57 -23.29 5.93 9.65
N THR A 58 -23.24 7.22 9.89
CA THR A 58 -23.90 8.17 9.00
C THR A 58 -23.20 8.15 7.64
N PRO A 59 -23.90 8.44 6.53
CA PRO A 59 -23.28 8.61 5.21
C PRO A 59 -22.13 9.64 5.19
N THR A 60 -22.01 10.45 6.24
CA THR A 60 -20.96 11.45 6.44
C THR A 60 -19.74 10.93 7.21
N SER A 61 -19.76 9.68 7.69
CA SER A 61 -18.62 9.09 8.39
C SER A 61 -17.48 8.80 7.42
N LEU A 62 -16.30 9.37 7.70
CA LEU A 62 -15.11 9.19 6.88
C LEU A 62 -14.14 8.21 7.55
N ILE A 63 -13.78 7.14 6.86
CA ILE A 63 -12.74 6.22 7.29
C ILE A 63 -11.39 6.63 6.71
N THR A 64 -10.38 6.76 7.55
CA THR A 64 -8.99 6.99 7.12
C THR A 64 -8.12 5.81 7.50
N ALA A 65 -7.33 5.30 6.57
CA ALA A 65 -6.43 4.18 6.82
C ALA A 65 -5.02 4.43 6.26
N ASP A 66 -4.04 3.66 6.75
CA ASP A 66 -2.65 3.78 6.32
C ASP A 66 -2.43 3.28 4.90
N ALA A 67 -1.31 3.66 4.31
CA ALA A 67 -0.91 3.25 2.97
C ALA A 67 -0.76 1.73 2.80
N GLY A 68 -0.55 0.99 3.88
CA GLY A 68 -0.55 -0.48 3.88
C GLY A 68 -1.89 -1.09 3.44
N TYR A 69 -2.99 -0.37 3.61
CA TYR A 69 -4.34 -0.80 3.21
C TYR A 69 -4.72 -0.41 1.78
N HIS A 70 -3.89 0.40 1.10
CA HIS A 70 -4.20 0.90 -0.23
C HIS A 70 -4.07 -0.19 -1.29
N SER A 71 -5.18 -0.59 -1.88
CA SER A 71 -5.24 -1.48 -3.05
C SER A 71 -6.49 -1.22 -3.87
N GLU A 72 -6.44 -1.51 -5.17
CA GLU A 72 -7.60 -1.38 -6.06
C GLU A 72 -8.79 -2.21 -5.54
N ALA A 73 -8.51 -3.43 -5.06
CA ALA A 73 -9.55 -4.32 -4.55
C ALA A 73 -10.25 -3.75 -3.31
N ASN A 74 -9.49 -3.21 -2.35
CA ASN A 74 -10.06 -2.60 -1.15
C ASN A 74 -10.89 -1.37 -1.48
N LEU A 75 -10.38 -0.49 -2.33
CA LEU A 75 -11.07 0.74 -2.71
C LEU A 75 -12.36 0.44 -3.47
N LYS A 76 -12.35 -0.59 -4.33
CA LYS A 76 -13.56 -1.08 -4.99
C LYS A 76 -14.59 -1.61 -4.00
N GLN A 77 -14.17 -2.47 -3.06
CA GLN A 77 -15.06 -3.06 -2.05
C GLN A 77 -15.64 -1.98 -1.10
N LEU A 78 -14.86 -0.97 -0.73
CA LEU A 78 -15.37 0.15 0.07
C LEU A 78 -16.42 0.96 -0.69
N ALA A 79 -16.23 1.18 -1.99
CA ALA A 79 -17.22 1.82 -2.84
C ALA A 79 -18.51 0.99 -2.97
N GLU A 80 -18.40 -0.34 -3.10
CA GLU A 80 -19.53 -1.27 -3.12
C GLU A 80 -20.31 -1.30 -1.79
N LEU A 81 -19.62 -1.06 -0.67
CA LEU A 81 -20.19 -0.94 0.67
C LEU A 81 -20.70 0.48 0.98
N GLU A 82 -20.60 1.41 0.03
CA GLU A 82 -20.95 2.82 0.20
C GLU A 82 -20.23 3.51 1.37
N VAL A 83 -19.01 3.04 1.67
CA VAL A 83 -18.18 3.59 2.75
C VAL A 83 -17.29 4.69 2.21
N ASP A 84 -17.42 5.90 2.77
CA ASP A 84 -16.54 7.00 2.46
C ASP A 84 -15.16 6.78 3.11
N ALA A 85 -14.09 6.78 2.30
CA ALA A 85 -12.75 6.50 2.77
C ALA A 85 -11.67 7.40 2.14
N LEU A 86 -10.61 7.69 2.91
CA LEU A 86 -9.36 8.28 2.43
C LEU A 86 -8.19 7.38 2.83
N ILE A 87 -7.54 6.78 1.83
CA ILE A 87 -6.42 5.85 2.02
C ILE A 87 -5.28 6.30 1.11
N ALA A 88 -4.19 6.78 1.71
CA ALA A 88 -3.03 7.23 0.95
C ALA A 88 -2.33 6.06 0.25
N ASP A 89 -1.83 6.29 -0.96
CA ASP A 89 -0.88 5.39 -1.59
C ASP A 89 0.56 5.66 -1.10
N ASN A 90 1.47 4.73 -1.35
CA ASN A 90 2.88 4.85 -0.94
C ASN A 90 3.61 6.05 -1.58
N GLY A 91 3.09 6.60 -2.68
CA GLY A 91 3.65 7.76 -3.38
C GLY A 91 3.10 9.12 -2.92
N MET A 92 2.09 9.15 -2.04
CA MET A 92 1.43 10.40 -1.62
C MET A 92 2.41 11.44 -1.10
N ARG A 93 3.34 11.05 -0.20
CA ARG A 93 4.33 11.99 0.36
C ARG A 93 5.31 12.55 -0.66
N GLN A 94 5.55 11.84 -1.77
CA GLN A 94 6.43 12.32 -2.84
C GLN A 94 5.76 13.39 -3.69
N ARG A 95 4.42 13.39 -3.75
CA ARG A 95 3.61 14.36 -4.49
C ARG A 95 3.27 15.60 -3.66
N ASP A 96 3.35 15.50 -2.35
CA ASP A 96 3.01 16.58 -1.42
C ASP A 96 4.23 17.44 -1.10
N SER A 97 4.19 18.70 -1.50
CA SER A 97 5.27 19.66 -1.30
C SER A 97 5.70 19.84 0.17
N ARG A 98 4.80 19.62 1.12
CA ARG A 98 5.10 19.68 2.56
C ARG A 98 6.14 18.66 3.01
N PHE A 99 6.32 17.57 2.26
CA PHE A 99 7.29 16.51 2.53
C PHE A 99 8.54 16.58 1.63
N ALA A 100 8.70 17.61 0.79
CA ALA A 100 9.82 17.75 -0.14
C ALA A 100 11.19 17.65 0.57
N ASP A 101 11.30 18.21 1.75
CA ASP A 101 12.53 18.25 2.55
C ASP A 101 12.69 17.07 3.52
N GLN A 102 11.73 16.16 3.58
CA GLN A 102 11.76 15.05 4.54
C GLN A 102 13.03 14.20 4.42
N GLY A 103 13.62 14.11 3.23
CA GLY A 103 14.88 13.40 2.99
C GLY A 103 16.08 14.01 3.73
N LYS A 104 16.08 15.34 3.95
CA LYS A 104 17.15 16.07 4.63
C LYS A 104 17.24 15.75 6.12
N HIS A 105 16.13 15.33 6.73
CA HIS A 105 16.02 15.03 8.16
C HIS A 105 16.13 13.54 8.48
N LYS A 106 16.33 12.69 7.47
CA LYS A 106 16.57 11.26 7.71
C LYS A 106 17.98 11.08 8.24
N GLN A 107 18.09 10.49 9.44
CA GLN A 107 19.37 10.02 9.95
C GLN A 107 19.99 9.01 8.98
N ASN A 108 21.32 9.01 8.88
CA ASN A 108 22.02 7.98 8.14
C ASN A 108 21.65 6.60 8.72
N PRO A 109 21.33 5.63 7.87
CA PRO A 109 21.01 4.30 8.36
C PRO A 109 22.20 3.72 9.12
N HIS A 110 21.91 2.95 10.17
CA HIS A 110 22.96 2.24 10.90
C HIS A 110 23.79 1.37 9.92
N PRO A 111 25.14 1.30 10.02
CA PRO A 111 25.98 0.59 9.06
C PRO A 111 25.55 -0.84 8.74
N LEU A 112 25.03 -1.59 9.75
CA LEU A 112 24.49 -2.94 9.57
C LEU A 112 23.20 -3.00 8.72
N HIS A 113 22.51 -1.89 8.55
CA HIS A 113 21.26 -1.78 7.79
C HIS A 113 21.38 -0.86 6.57
N ASP A 114 22.57 -0.30 6.33
CA ASP A 114 22.82 0.54 5.18
C ASP A 114 22.82 -0.30 3.90
N LYS A 115 21.88 0.02 3.01
CA LYS A 115 21.73 -0.57 1.68
C LYS A 115 22.05 0.43 0.58
N SER A 116 22.75 1.53 0.90
CA SER A 116 23.06 2.60 -0.05
C SER A 116 23.86 2.07 -1.24
N ASP A 117 24.84 1.20 -1.03
CA ASP A 117 25.65 0.62 -2.09
C ASP A 117 24.85 -0.32 -2.98
N ILE A 118 23.92 -1.09 -2.39
CA ILE A 118 23.00 -1.95 -3.16
C ILE A 118 22.05 -1.09 -4.00
N LYS A 119 21.59 0.05 -3.47
CA LYS A 119 20.75 0.98 -4.22
C LYS A 119 21.51 1.67 -5.34
N LYS A 120 22.74 2.10 -5.08
CA LYS A 120 23.64 2.69 -6.10
C LYS A 120 23.93 1.69 -7.22
N ALA A 121 24.28 0.43 -6.88
CA ALA A 121 24.48 -0.63 -7.85
C ALA A 121 23.22 -0.92 -8.69
N LYS A 122 22.02 -0.89 -8.07
CA LYS A 122 20.75 -1.04 -8.81
C LYS A 122 20.43 0.16 -9.69
N GLN A 123 20.82 1.38 -9.32
CA GLN A 123 20.65 2.57 -10.17
C GLN A 123 21.63 2.56 -11.34
N GLN A 124 22.86 2.12 -11.13
CA GLN A 124 23.86 1.96 -12.21
C GLN A 124 23.50 0.84 -13.18
N ALA A 125 22.76 -0.17 -12.72
CA ALA A 125 22.21 -1.24 -13.56
C ALA A 125 20.78 -0.93 -14.05
N ALA A 126 20.48 0.34 -14.31
CA ALA A 126 19.19 0.74 -14.87
C ALA A 126 19.07 0.17 -16.28
N VAL A 127 18.21 -0.83 -16.44
CA VAL A 127 17.89 -1.39 -17.74
C VAL A 127 16.87 -0.52 -18.49
N TYR A 128 16.93 -0.56 -19.81
CA TYR A 128 15.94 0.10 -20.66
C TYR A 128 14.51 -0.17 -20.22
N ARG A 129 13.73 0.91 -20.12
CA ARG A 129 12.30 0.89 -19.78
C ARG A 129 11.44 0.78 -21.03
N PRO A 130 10.15 0.49 -20.93
CA PRO A 130 9.27 0.45 -22.09
C PRO A 130 9.32 1.73 -22.95
N ASN A 131 9.49 2.90 -22.33
CA ASN A 131 9.57 4.20 -23.03
C ASN A 131 10.85 4.36 -23.88
N ASP A 132 11.88 3.54 -23.66
CA ASP A 132 13.09 3.55 -24.47
C ASP A 132 12.93 2.73 -25.77
N PHE A 133 11.79 2.05 -25.92
CA PHE A 133 11.43 1.27 -27.10
C PHE A 133 10.47 2.07 -27.97
N GLN A 134 10.67 2.03 -29.27
CA GLN A 134 9.76 2.66 -30.22
C GLN A 134 8.59 1.70 -30.48
N TYR A 135 7.47 1.97 -29.85
CA TYR A 135 6.23 1.21 -30.04
C TYR A 135 5.25 2.04 -30.87
N ASP A 136 4.78 1.45 -31.95
CA ASP A 136 3.72 1.99 -32.77
C ASP A 136 2.43 1.18 -32.52
N PRO A 137 1.40 1.80 -31.92
CA PRO A 137 0.13 1.12 -31.63
C PRO A 137 -0.71 0.84 -32.86
N GLU A 138 -0.58 1.61 -33.97
CA GLU A 138 -1.35 1.43 -35.19
C GLU A 138 -0.85 0.21 -35.98
N THR A 139 0.44 0.14 -36.19
CA THR A 139 1.07 -0.98 -36.91
C THR A 139 1.37 -2.17 -36.00
N ARG A 140 1.23 -2.00 -34.68
CA ARG A 140 1.60 -2.99 -33.66
C ARG A 140 3.04 -3.49 -33.81
N THR A 141 3.94 -2.58 -34.12
CA THR A 141 5.36 -2.85 -34.24
C THR A 141 6.13 -2.29 -33.04
N CYS A 142 7.23 -2.92 -32.70
CA CYS A 142 8.09 -2.47 -31.61
C CYS A 142 9.55 -2.63 -32.01
N VAL A 143 10.33 -1.54 -31.91
CA VAL A 143 11.77 -1.53 -32.19
C VAL A 143 12.52 -1.25 -30.90
N CYS A 144 13.57 -2.03 -30.62
CA CYS A 144 14.39 -1.85 -29.43
C CYS A 144 15.43 -0.71 -29.61
N PRO A 145 16.06 -0.22 -28.53
CA PRO A 145 17.09 0.83 -28.61
C PRO A 145 18.30 0.48 -29.50
N ALA A 146 18.54 -0.82 -29.74
CA ALA A 146 19.58 -1.29 -30.66
C ALA A 146 19.10 -1.36 -32.14
N GLY A 147 17.90 -0.83 -32.45
CA GLY A 147 17.36 -0.79 -33.81
C GLY A 147 16.81 -2.14 -34.33
N LYS A 148 16.56 -3.13 -33.46
CA LYS A 148 16.02 -4.43 -33.87
C LYS A 148 14.52 -4.50 -33.60
N THR A 149 13.78 -5.04 -34.57
CA THR A 149 12.33 -5.26 -34.44
C THR A 149 12.05 -6.44 -33.51
N LEU A 150 11.13 -6.25 -32.56
CA LEU A 150 10.62 -7.27 -31.68
C LEU A 150 9.34 -7.87 -32.27
N TYR A 151 9.14 -9.16 -32.09
CA TYR A 151 7.89 -9.81 -32.50
C TYR A 151 6.85 -9.81 -31.38
N GLY A 152 5.58 -9.74 -31.76
CA GLY A 152 4.47 -9.80 -30.82
C GLY A 152 4.39 -11.14 -30.11
N ASN A 153 4.34 -11.13 -28.80
CA ASN A 153 4.21 -12.31 -27.94
C ASN A 153 2.99 -12.18 -27.02
N GLY A 154 1.82 -12.34 -27.61
CA GLY A 154 0.53 -12.22 -26.93
C GLY A 154 -0.16 -10.87 -27.19
N SER A 155 -1.22 -10.93 -28.01
CA SER A 155 -2.04 -9.77 -28.39
C SER A 155 -3.15 -9.45 -27.37
N HIS A 156 -3.47 -10.36 -26.46
CA HIS A 156 -4.53 -10.23 -25.46
C HIS A 156 -4.05 -10.67 -24.09
N CYS A 157 -3.05 -9.98 -23.55
CA CYS A 157 -2.63 -10.26 -22.19
C CYS A 157 -3.15 -9.20 -21.23
N VAL A 158 -3.62 -9.66 -20.08
CA VAL A 158 -4.02 -8.79 -18.96
C VAL A 158 -2.93 -8.87 -17.90
N ILE A 159 -2.38 -7.72 -17.53
CA ILE A 159 -1.38 -7.60 -16.47
C ILE A 159 -1.94 -6.68 -15.39
N ASN A 160 -2.17 -7.22 -14.19
CA ASN A 160 -2.75 -6.47 -13.07
C ASN A 160 -4.09 -5.77 -13.41
N GLY A 161 -4.94 -6.43 -14.22
CA GLY A 161 -6.24 -5.88 -14.63
C GLY A 161 -6.19 -4.92 -15.83
N PHE A 162 -5.02 -4.68 -16.40
CA PHE A 162 -4.86 -3.82 -17.58
C PHE A 162 -4.55 -4.64 -18.83
N ALA A 163 -5.24 -4.30 -19.92
CA ALA A 163 -4.90 -4.85 -21.24
C ALA A 163 -3.48 -4.42 -21.64
N ALA A 164 -2.69 -5.34 -22.13
CA ALA A 164 -1.33 -5.07 -22.55
C ALA A 164 -0.97 -5.86 -23.83
N VAL A 165 -0.10 -5.27 -24.63
CA VAL A 165 0.56 -5.93 -25.75
C VAL A 165 1.99 -6.25 -25.35
N LYS A 166 2.42 -7.49 -25.59
CA LYS A 166 3.77 -7.95 -25.29
C LYS A 166 4.58 -8.12 -26.55
N PHE A 167 5.83 -7.71 -26.47
CA PHE A 167 6.83 -7.94 -27.53
C PHE A 167 8.03 -8.66 -26.95
N GLN A 168 8.67 -9.48 -27.79
CA GLN A 168 9.85 -10.23 -27.42
C GLN A 168 10.91 -10.13 -28.53
N GLY A 169 12.15 -9.95 -28.11
CA GLY A 169 13.27 -9.94 -29.04
C GLY A 169 13.66 -11.35 -29.48
N ALA A 170 14.13 -11.51 -30.71
CA ALA A 170 14.65 -12.75 -31.19
C ALA A 170 16.00 -13.10 -30.51
N GLN A 171 16.26 -14.42 -30.30
CA GLN A 171 17.52 -14.84 -29.66
C GLN A 171 18.74 -14.44 -30.49
N GLN A 172 18.63 -14.59 -31.83
CA GLN A 172 19.69 -14.22 -32.78
C GLN A 172 20.10 -12.74 -32.69
N ASP A 173 19.18 -11.84 -32.29
CA ASP A 173 19.45 -10.42 -32.15
C ASP A 173 19.87 -10.04 -30.70
N CYS A 174 19.26 -10.69 -29.71
CA CYS A 174 19.48 -10.34 -28.30
C CYS A 174 20.75 -10.94 -27.72
N ILE A 175 21.17 -12.16 -28.17
CA ILE A 175 22.35 -12.82 -27.60
C ILE A 175 23.64 -12.07 -27.96
N PRO A 176 23.90 -11.71 -29.25
CA PRO A 176 25.11 -10.96 -29.63
C PRO A 176 25.00 -9.45 -29.38
N CYS A 177 23.90 -8.94 -28.82
CA CYS A 177 23.67 -7.50 -28.70
C CYS A 177 24.68 -6.83 -27.76
N LYS A 178 25.34 -5.77 -28.25
CA LYS A 178 26.31 -4.97 -27.47
C LYS A 178 25.66 -4.23 -26.29
N GLN A 179 24.35 -3.96 -26.36
CA GLN A 179 23.58 -3.27 -25.32
C GLN A 179 22.89 -4.24 -24.37
N ARG A 180 23.28 -5.51 -24.37
CA ARG A 180 22.64 -6.57 -23.59
C ARG A 180 22.58 -6.27 -22.10
N ASP A 181 23.67 -5.77 -21.54
CA ASP A 181 23.79 -5.48 -20.11
C ASP A 181 22.92 -4.30 -19.68
N GLN A 182 22.66 -3.35 -20.59
CA GLN A 182 21.73 -2.25 -20.37
C GLN A 182 20.28 -2.64 -20.66
N CYS A 183 20.04 -3.75 -21.36
CA CYS A 183 18.72 -4.19 -21.76
C CYS A 183 18.11 -5.25 -20.84
N LEU A 184 18.91 -6.13 -20.23
CA LEU A 184 18.48 -7.25 -19.43
C LEU A 184 18.91 -7.12 -17.97
N ARG A 185 17.99 -7.41 -17.03
CA ARG A 185 18.32 -7.39 -15.58
C ARG A 185 19.30 -8.49 -15.19
N THR A 186 19.26 -9.62 -15.88
CA THR A 186 20.10 -10.80 -15.64
C THR A 186 20.59 -11.35 -16.97
N PRO A 187 21.57 -10.70 -17.62
CA PRO A 187 22.04 -11.09 -18.96
C PRO A 187 22.51 -12.53 -19.06
N GLY A 188 23.14 -13.06 -18.01
CA GLY A 188 23.62 -14.44 -17.98
C GLY A 188 22.52 -15.52 -17.90
N LYS A 189 21.31 -15.15 -17.42
CA LYS A 189 20.18 -16.08 -17.25
C LYS A 189 19.09 -15.87 -18.29
N THR A 190 18.85 -14.63 -18.70
CA THR A 190 17.75 -14.25 -19.61
C THR A 190 18.27 -14.15 -21.04
N LYS A 191 17.74 -14.93 -21.97
CA LYS A 191 18.20 -14.96 -23.36
C LYS A 191 17.74 -13.76 -24.17
N THR A 192 16.49 -13.30 -23.98
CA THR A 192 15.85 -12.26 -24.81
C THR A 192 15.15 -11.22 -23.96
N ARG A 193 15.01 -10.01 -24.49
CA ARG A 193 14.20 -8.96 -23.87
C ARG A 193 12.72 -9.19 -24.15
N GLN A 194 11.91 -9.04 -23.11
CA GLN A 194 10.46 -8.91 -23.21
C GLN A 194 10.06 -7.51 -22.72
N VAL A 195 9.15 -6.86 -23.44
CA VAL A 195 8.58 -5.56 -23.08
C VAL A 195 7.08 -5.60 -23.25
N SER A 196 6.35 -4.89 -22.38
CA SER A 196 4.89 -4.83 -22.42
C SER A 196 4.45 -3.37 -22.43
N PHE A 197 3.47 -3.07 -23.30
CA PHE A 197 2.85 -1.76 -23.39
C PHE A 197 1.40 -1.88 -22.98
N PHE A 198 0.99 -1.08 -22.01
CA PHE A 198 -0.38 -1.04 -21.53
C PHE A 198 -1.25 -0.24 -22.50
N GLN A 199 -2.38 -0.78 -22.88
CA GLN A 199 -3.33 -0.14 -23.80
C GLN A 199 -4.40 0.70 -23.04
N GLY A 200 -4.20 0.95 -21.77
CA GLY A 200 -5.18 1.57 -20.90
C GLY A 200 -6.19 0.56 -20.33
N LYS A 201 -7.10 1.05 -19.53
CA LYS A 201 -8.29 0.28 -19.15
C LYS A 201 -9.22 0.18 -20.35
N ALA A 202 -9.85 -0.97 -20.52
CA ALA A 202 -10.78 -1.23 -21.61
C ALA A 202 -11.94 -0.21 -21.69
N ASP A 203 -12.27 0.44 -20.58
CA ASP A 203 -13.45 1.30 -20.44
C ASP A 203 -13.15 2.80 -20.30
N GLY A 204 -11.90 3.23 -20.38
CA GLY A 204 -11.49 4.65 -20.29
C GLY A 204 -11.74 5.32 -18.92
N GLU A 205 -12.38 4.65 -17.96
CA GLU A 205 -12.63 5.19 -16.65
C GLU A 205 -11.41 5.13 -15.73
N PRO A 206 -11.16 6.19 -14.91
CA PRO A 206 -10.08 6.18 -13.95
C PRO A 206 -10.28 5.07 -12.91
N SER A 207 -9.18 4.40 -12.53
CA SER A 207 -9.22 3.36 -11.50
C SER A 207 -9.66 3.89 -10.15
N PHE A 208 -10.10 3.01 -9.25
CA PHE A 208 -10.39 3.41 -7.88
C PHE A 208 -9.14 3.98 -7.21
N THR A 209 -7.95 3.42 -7.51
CA THR A 209 -6.67 3.97 -7.06
C THR A 209 -6.39 5.36 -7.64
N ASP A 210 -6.71 5.64 -8.90
CA ASP A 210 -6.49 6.95 -9.49
C ASP A 210 -7.48 7.99 -8.93
N ARG A 211 -8.75 7.61 -8.78
CA ARG A 211 -9.75 8.45 -8.11
C ARG A 211 -9.33 8.80 -6.67
N MET A 212 -8.82 7.81 -5.93
CA MET A 212 -8.33 8.00 -4.57
C MET A 212 -7.11 8.92 -4.51
N LYS A 213 -6.15 8.81 -5.43
CA LYS A 213 -5.00 9.72 -5.53
C LYS A 213 -5.44 11.16 -5.75
N VAL A 214 -6.33 11.39 -6.72
CA VAL A 214 -6.88 12.73 -6.97
C VAL A 214 -7.55 13.28 -5.71
N ARG A 215 -8.35 12.46 -5.05
CA ARG A 215 -9.07 12.86 -3.84
C ARG A 215 -8.15 13.17 -2.68
N ILE A 216 -7.13 12.33 -2.43
CA ILE A 216 -6.21 12.51 -1.30
C ILE A 216 -5.23 13.66 -1.52
N ASP A 217 -4.86 13.93 -2.78
CA ASP A 217 -3.96 15.03 -3.16
C ASP A 217 -4.69 16.38 -3.18
N SER A 218 -6.03 16.41 -3.11
CA SER A 218 -6.79 17.66 -2.98
C SER A 218 -6.53 18.34 -1.63
N PRO A 219 -6.65 19.67 -1.53
CA PRO A 219 -6.48 20.41 -0.27
C PRO A 219 -7.39 19.88 0.86
N GLU A 220 -8.63 19.54 0.55
CA GLU A 220 -9.58 18.97 1.48
C GLU A 220 -9.17 17.56 1.93
N GLY A 221 -8.77 16.71 0.98
CA GLY A 221 -8.29 15.35 1.25
C GLY A 221 -7.04 15.37 2.13
N GLN A 222 -6.09 16.23 1.83
CA GLN A 222 -4.89 16.42 2.64
C GLN A 222 -5.19 16.88 4.07
N ALA A 223 -6.12 17.82 4.24
CA ALA A 223 -6.53 18.32 5.55
C ALA A 223 -7.23 17.22 6.37
N LYS A 224 -8.18 16.50 5.77
CA LYS A 224 -8.90 15.40 6.43
C LYS A 224 -7.96 14.24 6.77
N TYR A 225 -7.12 13.80 5.82
CA TYR A 225 -6.19 12.71 6.02
C TYR A 225 -5.10 13.04 7.06
N GLY A 226 -4.64 14.29 7.10
CA GLY A 226 -3.64 14.75 8.06
C GLY A 226 -4.06 14.59 9.53
N ARG A 227 -5.36 14.67 9.82
CA ARG A 227 -5.90 14.47 11.19
C ARG A 227 -5.68 13.05 11.71
N ARG A 228 -5.50 12.07 10.82
CA ARG A 228 -5.24 10.67 11.19
C ARG A 228 -4.07 10.52 12.16
N PHE A 229 -2.97 11.23 11.91
CA PHE A 229 -1.80 11.16 12.79
C PHE A 229 -2.13 11.59 14.23
N ALA A 230 -2.83 12.71 14.39
CA ALA A 230 -3.24 13.19 15.71
C ALA A 230 -4.27 12.27 16.39
N THR A 231 -4.98 11.44 15.63
CA THR A 231 -5.97 10.51 16.17
C THR A 231 -5.35 9.19 16.59
N VAL A 232 -4.60 8.55 15.69
CA VAL A 232 -4.17 7.15 15.83
C VAL A 232 -2.86 7.03 16.60
N GLU A 233 -1.89 7.89 16.31
CA GLU A 233 -0.55 7.81 16.95
C GLU A 233 -0.59 7.89 18.49
N PRO A 234 -1.37 8.82 19.12
CA PRO A 234 -1.46 8.86 20.56
C PRO A 234 -2.06 7.58 21.17
N VAL A 235 -3.02 6.95 20.51
CA VAL A 235 -3.64 5.71 20.97
C VAL A 235 -2.63 4.56 20.99
N PHE A 236 -1.93 4.36 19.88
CA PHE A 236 -0.87 3.34 19.84
C PHE A 236 0.31 3.70 20.74
N GLY A 237 0.65 4.99 20.88
CA GLY A 237 1.63 5.48 21.84
C GLY A 237 1.25 5.13 23.28
N ASN A 238 0.01 5.36 23.68
CA ASN A 238 -0.48 4.99 25.01
C ASN A 238 -0.40 3.48 25.27
N ILE A 239 -0.86 2.66 24.32
CA ILE A 239 -0.81 1.20 24.47
C ILE A 239 0.64 0.70 24.55
N ARG A 240 1.54 1.21 23.69
CA ARG A 240 2.93 0.73 23.62
C ARG A 240 3.81 1.25 24.75
N HIS A 241 3.72 2.54 25.07
CA HIS A 241 4.63 3.19 26.03
C HIS A 241 4.06 3.21 27.45
N ASN A 242 2.83 3.67 27.65
CA ASN A 242 2.26 3.77 28.99
C ASN A 242 1.81 2.40 29.52
N LYS A 243 1.20 1.58 28.66
CA LYS A 243 0.73 0.23 29.04
C LYS A 243 1.74 -0.88 28.74
N GLN A 244 2.92 -0.53 28.21
CA GLN A 244 4.07 -1.42 27.99
C GLN A 244 3.78 -2.60 27.06
N LEU A 245 2.76 -2.54 26.18
CA LEU A 245 2.51 -3.58 25.18
C LEU A 245 3.41 -3.38 23.95
N ASN A 246 4.71 -3.54 24.12
CA ASN A 246 5.68 -3.43 23.02
C ASN A 246 5.66 -4.67 22.10
N ARG A 247 5.23 -5.82 22.62
CA ARG A 247 5.08 -7.08 21.90
C ARG A 247 4.02 -7.94 22.57
N PHE A 248 3.36 -8.76 21.77
CA PHE A 248 2.46 -9.77 22.32
C PHE A 248 3.25 -10.84 23.10
N THR A 249 2.78 -11.17 24.28
CA THR A 249 3.42 -12.14 25.17
C THR A 249 2.75 -13.52 25.11
N LEU A 250 1.50 -13.56 24.65
CA LEU A 250 0.74 -14.79 24.49
C LEU A 250 1.00 -15.43 23.11
N ARG A 251 0.65 -16.70 22.98
CA ARG A 251 0.78 -17.48 21.75
C ARG A 251 -0.57 -18.04 21.32
N GLY A 252 -0.76 -18.10 20.01
CA GLY A 252 -2.01 -18.55 19.39
C GLY A 252 -2.98 -17.39 19.16
N GLN A 253 -3.64 -17.40 17.99
CA GLN A 253 -4.50 -16.33 17.49
C GLN A 253 -5.52 -15.84 18.53
N LYS A 254 -6.29 -16.75 19.09
CA LYS A 254 -7.36 -16.41 20.06
C LYS A 254 -6.82 -15.71 21.31
N LYS A 255 -5.69 -16.19 21.85
CA LYS A 255 -5.10 -15.62 23.07
C LYS A 255 -4.48 -14.25 22.80
N VAL A 256 -3.83 -14.08 21.65
CA VAL A 256 -3.24 -12.79 21.25
C VAL A 256 -4.33 -11.78 20.94
N ASP A 257 -5.42 -12.18 20.29
CA ASP A 257 -6.56 -11.30 20.05
C ASP A 257 -7.22 -10.84 21.36
N ALA A 258 -7.40 -11.79 22.31
CA ALA A 258 -7.89 -11.45 23.65
C ALA A 258 -6.95 -10.49 24.40
N GLN A 259 -5.63 -10.71 24.32
CA GLN A 259 -4.65 -9.80 24.90
C GLN A 259 -4.76 -8.40 24.27
N TRP A 260 -4.85 -8.30 22.95
CA TRP A 260 -4.99 -7.05 22.25
C TRP A 260 -6.25 -6.29 22.65
N LYS A 261 -7.40 -6.97 22.63
CA LYS A 261 -8.69 -6.41 23.05
C LYS A 261 -8.69 -5.92 24.50
N LEU A 262 -8.03 -6.64 25.40
CA LEU A 262 -7.92 -6.22 26.80
C LEU A 262 -7.16 -4.91 26.96
N TYR A 263 -6.04 -4.74 26.25
CA TYR A 263 -5.29 -3.49 26.26
C TYR A 263 -6.08 -2.31 25.65
N CYS A 264 -6.80 -2.59 24.55
CA CYS A 264 -7.70 -1.62 23.93
C CYS A 264 -8.86 -1.22 24.87
N LEU A 265 -9.44 -2.19 25.61
CA LEU A 265 -10.47 -1.94 26.61
C LEU A 265 -9.96 -1.03 27.74
N VAL A 266 -8.77 -1.32 28.29
CA VAL A 266 -8.17 -0.47 29.34
C VAL A 266 -7.92 0.94 28.82
N HIS A 267 -7.46 1.10 27.56
CA HIS A 267 -7.34 2.42 26.94
C HIS A 267 -8.70 3.15 26.89
N ASN A 268 -9.76 2.46 26.48
CA ASN A 268 -11.09 3.05 26.41
C ASN A 268 -11.63 3.47 27.79
N ILE A 269 -11.41 2.64 28.82
CA ILE A 269 -11.79 2.99 30.22
C ILE A 269 -11.10 4.28 30.66
N GLU A 270 -9.80 4.42 30.41
CA GLU A 270 -9.07 5.67 30.70
C GLU A 270 -9.67 6.86 29.95
N LYS A 271 -9.96 6.70 28.66
CA LYS A 271 -10.57 7.77 27.85
C LYS A 271 -11.94 8.18 28.40
N LEU A 272 -12.78 7.22 28.75
CA LEU A 272 -14.08 7.49 29.37
C LEU A 272 -13.93 8.21 30.71
N ALA A 273 -12.96 7.80 31.54
CA ALA A 273 -12.69 8.49 32.81
C ALA A 273 -12.20 9.92 32.62
N HIS A 274 -11.40 10.20 31.60
CA HIS A 274 -10.87 11.53 31.32
C HIS A 274 -11.89 12.46 30.62
N HIS A 275 -12.71 11.94 29.74
CA HIS A 275 -13.69 12.76 29.00
C HIS A 275 -15.03 12.94 29.73
N GLY A 276 -15.12 12.38 30.89
CA GLY A 276 -16.24 12.58 31.80
C GLY A 276 -17.32 11.52 31.58
N VAL A 277 -17.68 10.89 32.67
CA VAL A 277 -19.03 10.42 32.81
C VAL A 277 -19.89 11.67 32.61
N ALA A 278 -20.72 11.65 31.57
CA ALA A 278 -21.69 12.70 31.37
C ALA A 278 -22.42 12.98 32.70
N GLN A 279 -22.39 14.22 33.09
CA GLN A 279 -23.26 14.70 34.17
C GLN A 279 -24.70 14.51 33.76
#